data_417273186d6ca3a42b035f80841e0925
#
_entry.id   417273186d6ca3a42b035f80841e0925
#
_cell.length_a   1.000
_cell.length_b   1.000
_cell.length_c   1.000
_cell.angle_alpha   90.00
_cell.angle_beta   90.00
_cell.angle_gamma   90.00
#
_symmetry.space_group_name_H-M   'P 1'
#
loop_
_entity.id
_entity.type
_entity.pdbx_description
1 polymer ?
#
loop_
_entity_poly.entity_id
_entity_poly.type
_entity_poly.pdbx_seq_one_letter_code
_entity_poly.pdbx_strand_id
1 'polypeptide(L)'
;LQFREMGLEPVISRGARRTWVAGASANKQYDYDHRNDEALYLNEDLVKRRLRAMQVKYDEYKELAGGYAGPAVVETFGEVPFEPVNKKQALHLNERQQKLRVGFQNEAGQIVNRYIKDDEYGYTIIAYPMPEIDPRYEKIFREIVKINTLDYEKYQRIQQYLIDALDEGVSVHVLGKGENRTDLRVMLHHLNDPAKETNFENCVADCNIPVGEVFTSPSLTGTTGVLHVTGVYLNELYYRDLCLTLTDGMITAYDCANFEKEEDNRTYIEENLLYHHRTVSYTHLT
;
A
#
# COMPACT_ATOMS: atom_id res chain seq x y z
N LEU A 1 -13.54 -24.80 -0.31
CA LEU A 1 -13.97 -25.83 -1.29
C LEU A 1 -13.48 -25.48 -2.67
N GLN A 2 -13.78 -24.29 -3.22
CA GLN A 2 -13.42 -23.89 -4.59
C GLN A 2 -11.93 -23.99 -4.89
N PHE A 3 -11.04 -23.47 -4.03
CA PHE A 3 -9.59 -23.60 -4.25
C PHE A 3 -9.15 -25.08 -4.38
N ARG A 4 -9.75 -25.98 -3.61
CA ARG A 4 -9.45 -27.42 -3.73
C ARG A 4 -9.99 -28.02 -5.02
N GLU A 5 -11.13 -27.54 -5.51
CA GLU A 5 -11.68 -27.94 -6.83
C GLU A 5 -10.78 -27.50 -7.98
N MET A 6 -10.02 -26.40 -7.79
CA MET A 6 -8.99 -25.92 -8.71
C MET A 6 -7.63 -26.65 -8.55
N GLY A 7 -7.56 -27.65 -7.68
CA GLY A 7 -6.31 -28.38 -7.42
C GLY A 7 -5.34 -27.68 -6.48
N LEU A 8 -5.77 -26.60 -5.80
CA LEU A 8 -4.97 -25.85 -4.84
C LEU A 8 -5.16 -26.34 -3.42
N GLU A 9 -4.12 -26.28 -2.61
CA GLU A 9 -4.15 -26.55 -1.17
C GLU A 9 -4.15 -25.24 -0.38
N PRO A 10 -5.32 -24.70 0.02
CA PRO A 10 -5.38 -23.43 0.73
C PRO A 10 -4.88 -23.56 2.16
N VAL A 11 -4.02 -22.64 2.56
CA VAL A 11 -3.62 -22.42 3.95
C VAL A 11 -4.25 -21.10 4.42
N ILE A 12 -5.08 -21.19 5.47
CA ILE A 12 -5.71 -20.00 6.06
C ILE A 12 -4.79 -19.46 7.15
N SER A 13 -4.24 -18.26 6.94
CA SER A 13 -3.56 -17.51 7.98
C SER A 13 -4.37 -16.28 8.36
N ARG A 14 -4.43 -15.98 9.65
CA ARG A 14 -4.97 -14.72 10.14
C ARG A 14 -3.81 -13.84 10.54
N GLY A 15 -3.67 -12.69 9.89
CA GLY A 15 -2.75 -11.66 10.32
C GLY A 15 -3.21 -11.13 11.67
N ALA A 16 -2.50 -11.48 12.75
CA ALA A 16 -2.60 -10.71 13.97
C ALA A 16 -1.58 -9.59 13.91
N ARG A 17 -1.94 -8.38 14.34
CA ARG A 17 -0.95 -7.33 14.54
C ARG A 17 0.16 -7.89 15.43
N ARG A 18 1.40 -7.74 15.01
CA ARG A 18 2.55 -8.24 15.75
C ARG A 18 2.79 -7.33 16.95
N THR A 19 2.14 -7.66 18.06
CA THR A 19 2.58 -7.17 19.36
C THR A 19 3.42 -8.26 20.01
N TRP A 20 4.49 -7.88 20.67
CA TRP A 20 5.32 -8.79 21.47
C TRP A 20 4.61 -9.27 22.73
N VAL A 21 3.43 -8.75 23.01
CA VAL A 21 2.54 -9.16 24.08
C VAL A 21 1.52 -10.14 23.52
N ALA A 22 1.25 -11.21 24.24
CA ALA A 22 0.28 -12.23 23.85
C ALA A 22 -1.10 -11.60 23.55
N GLY A 23 -1.51 -11.67 22.28
CA GLY A 23 -2.76 -11.11 21.77
C GLY A 23 -2.58 -9.78 21.01
N ALA A 24 -3.54 -9.48 20.13
CA ALA A 24 -3.62 -8.18 19.48
C ALA A 24 -4.04 -7.12 20.51
N SER A 25 -3.28 -6.03 20.58
CA SER A 25 -3.69 -4.90 21.43
C SER A 25 -4.92 -4.22 20.82
N ALA A 26 -5.96 -4.04 21.62
CA ALA A 26 -7.08 -3.15 21.28
C ALA A 26 -6.69 -1.66 21.40
N ASN A 27 -5.49 -1.38 21.92
CA ASN A 27 -5.00 -0.03 22.14
C ASN A 27 -4.11 0.39 20.96
N LYS A 28 -4.73 1.06 19.98
CA LYS A 28 -4.01 1.60 18.80
C LYS A 28 -2.89 2.59 19.19
N GLN A 29 -3.05 3.32 20.31
CA GLN A 29 -1.99 4.21 20.79
C GLN A 29 -0.76 3.43 21.25
N TYR A 30 -0.94 2.28 21.89
CA TYR A 30 0.16 1.42 22.27
C TYR A 30 0.92 0.92 21.02
N ASP A 31 0.20 0.43 20.03
CA ASP A 31 0.80 -0.04 18.78
C ASP A 31 1.57 1.09 18.08
N TYR A 32 1.03 2.30 18.09
CA TYR A 32 1.71 3.49 17.54
C TYR A 32 2.99 3.83 18.31
N ASP A 33 2.94 3.87 19.63
CA ASP A 33 4.10 4.21 20.49
C ASP A 33 5.25 3.21 20.30
N HIS A 34 4.94 1.94 20.05
CA HIS A 34 5.90 0.82 20.00
C HIS A 34 6.25 0.36 18.57
N ARG A 35 5.80 1.09 17.53
CA ARG A 35 6.04 0.69 16.13
C ARG A 35 7.50 0.64 15.71
N ASN A 36 8.36 1.33 16.43
CA ASN A 36 9.80 1.41 16.17
C ASN A 36 10.67 0.77 17.27
N ASP A 37 10.12 -0.10 18.10
CA ASP A 37 10.87 -0.75 19.18
C ASP A 37 12.09 -1.54 18.70
N GLU A 38 12.13 -1.93 17.44
CA GLU A 38 13.32 -2.51 16.84
C GLU A 38 14.54 -1.57 16.87
N ALA A 39 14.37 -0.27 17.09
CA ALA A 39 15.46 0.68 17.30
C ALA A 39 16.40 0.27 18.46
N LEU A 40 15.91 -0.50 19.42
CA LEU A 40 16.71 -1.03 20.53
C LEU A 40 17.78 -2.02 20.08
N TYR A 41 17.56 -2.74 18.97
CA TYR A 41 18.41 -3.88 18.60
C TYR A 41 18.75 -3.98 17.10
N LEU A 42 18.13 -3.15 16.24
CA LEU A 42 18.39 -3.18 14.80
C LEU A 42 19.81 -2.73 14.49
N ASN A 43 20.62 -3.66 13.98
CA ASN A 43 21.99 -3.45 13.56
C ASN A 43 22.32 -4.33 12.35
N GLU A 44 23.50 -4.12 11.76
CA GLU A 44 23.95 -4.85 10.56
C GLU A 44 24.04 -6.37 10.78
N ASP A 45 24.46 -6.81 11.95
CA ASP A 45 24.61 -8.23 12.25
C ASP A 45 23.25 -8.93 12.33
N LEU A 46 22.25 -8.25 12.87
CA LEU A 46 20.87 -8.76 12.88
C LEU A 46 20.32 -8.86 11.47
N VAL A 47 20.51 -7.84 10.64
CA VAL A 47 20.08 -7.83 9.23
C VAL A 47 20.74 -8.99 8.46
N LYS A 48 22.07 -9.14 8.56
CA LYS A 48 22.80 -10.24 7.92
C LYS A 48 22.29 -11.61 8.37
N ARG A 49 22.04 -11.80 9.66
CA ARG A 49 21.50 -13.07 10.19
C ARG A 49 20.11 -13.36 9.68
N ARG A 50 19.23 -12.35 9.61
CA ARG A 50 17.87 -12.51 9.08
C ARG A 50 17.90 -12.89 7.60
N LEU A 51 18.69 -12.19 6.78
CA LEU A 51 18.82 -12.48 5.35
C LEU A 51 19.40 -13.88 5.13
N ARG A 52 20.43 -14.27 5.89
CA ARG A 52 21.00 -15.63 5.81
C ARG A 52 19.97 -16.69 6.19
N ALA A 53 19.21 -16.48 7.26
CA ALA A 53 18.17 -17.41 7.67
C ALA A 53 17.08 -17.55 6.60
N MET A 54 16.68 -16.43 5.96
CA MET A 54 15.75 -16.44 4.83
C MET A 54 16.32 -17.24 3.67
N GLN A 55 17.56 -16.96 3.26
CA GLN A 55 18.22 -17.69 2.16
C GLN A 55 18.22 -19.20 2.41
N VAL A 56 18.70 -19.63 3.58
CA VAL A 56 18.73 -21.06 3.94
C VAL A 56 17.35 -21.69 3.89
N LYS A 57 16.33 -20.98 4.42
CA LYS A 57 14.95 -21.46 4.42
C LYS A 57 14.40 -21.61 2.99
N TYR A 58 14.62 -20.63 2.12
CA TYR A 58 14.17 -20.69 0.73
C TYR A 58 14.94 -21.77 -0.08
N ASP A 59 16.24 -21.97 0.19
CA ASP A 59 17.02 -23.06 -0.41
C ASP A 59 16.46 -24.43 -0.02
N GLU A 60 16.12 -24.62 1.26
CA GLU A 60 15.59 -25.87 1.80
C GLU A 60 14.18 -26.18 1.24
N TYR A 61 13.32 -25.16 1.11
CA TYR A 61 11.92 -25.30 0.70
C TYR A 61 11.65 -24.78 -0.72
N LYS A 62 12.65 -24.77 -1.60
CA LYS A 62 12.54 -24.19 -2.95
C LYS A 62 11.40 -24.76 -3.80
N GLU A 63 11.15 -26.07 -3.70
CA GLU A 63 10.08 -26.72 -4.45
C GLU A 63 8.69 -26.29 -3.95
N LEU A 64 8.55 -26.12 -2.64
CA LEU A 64 7.32 -25.61 -2.04
C LEU A 64 7.11 -24.13 -2.39
N ALA A 65 8.17 -23.33 -2.39
CA ALA A 65 8.13 -21.92 -2.78
C ALA A 65 7.73 -21.77 -4.26
N GLY A 66 8.31 -22.60 -5.16
CA GLY A 66 7.94 -22.59 -6.60
C GLY A 66 6.52 -23.05 -6.88
N GLY A 67 5.87 -23.76 -5.96
CA GLY A 67 4.44 -24.12 -6.06
C GLY A 67 3.48 -23.10 -5.44
N TYR A 68 3.97 -21.92 -5.01
CA TYR A 68 3.15 -20.91 -4.38
C TYR A 68 2.28 -20.18 -5.41
N ALA A 69 0.96 -20.35 -5.31
CA ALA A 69 0.00 -19.78 -6.25
C ALA A 69 -0.39 -18.31 -5.93
N GLY A 70 0.13 -17.77 -4.84
CA GLY A 70 -0.17 -16.41 -4.39
C GLY A 70 -1.24 -16.31 -3.31
N PRO A 71 -1.41 -15.13 -2.72
CA PRO A 71 -2.39 -14.89 -1.67
C PRO A 71 -3.77 -14.52 -2.21
N ALA A 72 -4.82 -14.93 -1.49
CA ALA A 72 -6.12 -14.27 -1.51
C ALA A 72 -6.31 -13.58 -0.17
N VAL A 73 -6.32 -12.26 -0.18
CA VAL A 73 -6.38 -11.42 1.03
C VAL A 73 -7.79 -10.90 1.21
N VAL A 74 -8.37 -11.06 2.40
CA VAL A 74 -9.59 -10.37 2.78
C VAL A 74 -9.18 -9.13 3.57
N GLU A 75 -9.29 -7.97 2.93
CA GLU A 75 -8.96 -6.68 3.53
C GLU A 75 -10.19 -6.08 4.19
N THR A 76 -10.13 -5.95 5.50
CA THR A 76 -11.24 -5.38 6.27
C THR A 76 -11.13 -3.87 6.36
N PHE A 77 -12.27 -3.17 6.27
CA PHE A 77 -12.36 -1.71 6.37
C PHE A 77 -13.58 -1.26 7.18
N GLY A 78 -13.61 0.01 7.54
CA GLY A 78 -14.69 0.62 8.33
C GLY A 78 -14.39 0.70 9.82
N GLU A 79 -13.11 0.64 10.19
CA GLU A 79 -12.67 0.84 11.57
C GLU A 79 -12.94 2.28 12.06
N VAL A 80 -13.08 2.42 13.37
CA VAL A 80 -13.19 3.73 14.02
C VAL A 80 -11.91 4.54 13.75
N PRO A 81 -12.02 5.81 13.31
CA PRO A 81 -10.87 6.69 13.14
C PRO A 81 -9.98 6.75 14.36
N PHE A 82 -8.67 6.71 14.15
CA PHE A 82 -7.67 6.80 15.21
C PHE A 82 -6.70 7.93 14.93
N GLU A 83 -6.52 8.81 15.89
CA GLU A 83 -5.53 9.88 15.86
C GLU A 83 -4.53 9.64 16.98
N PRO A 84 -3.26 9.32 16.68
CA PRO A 84 -2.26 9.05 17.71
C PRO A 84 -1.79 10.33 18.38
N VAL A 85 -1.40 10.19 19.62
CA VAL A 85 -0.67 11.23 20.35
C VAL A 85 0.83 10.92 20.27
N ASN A 86 1.63 11.83 19.71
CA ASN A 86 3.08 11.70 19.68
C ASN A 86 3.66 11.81 21.07
N LYS A 87 4.42 10.80 21.50
CA LYS A 87 5.10 10.76 22.78
C LYS A 87 6.60 10.88 22.60
N LYS A 88 7.22 11.81 23.31
CA LYS A 88 8.69 12.02 23.28
C LYS A 88 9.49 10.78 23.70
N GLN A 89 8.87 9.87 24.43
CA GLN A 89 9.49 8.63 24.89
C GLN A 89 9.43 7.50 23.86
N ALA A 90 8.60 7.63 22.81
CA ALA A 90 8.53 6.63 21.75
C ALA A 90 9.87 6.52 21.03
N LEU A 91 10.24 5.30 20.70
CA LEU A 91 11.50 5.04 20.03
C LEU A 91 11.41 5.37 18.53
N HIS A 92 12.50 5.90 18.01
CA HIS A 92 12.65 6.20 16.58
C HIS A 92 13.92 5.54 16.05
N LEU A 93 13.86 5.10 14.81
CA LEU A 93 15.06 4.62 14.12
C LEU A 93 15.92 5.83 13.76
N ASN A 94 17.21 5.75 14.02
CA ASN A 94 18.16 6.73 13.49
C ASN A 94 18.37 6.50 11.96
N GLU A 95 19.03 7.45 11.29
CA GLU A 95 19.25 7.40 9.84
C GLU A 95 19.95 6.11 9.36
N ARG A 96 20.92 5.60 10.14
CA ARG A 96 21.60 4.34 9.83
C ARG A 96 20.66 3.15 9.93
N GLN A 97 19.83 3.10 10.94
CA GLN A 97 18.84 2.03 11.14
C GLN A 97 17.74 2.06 10.07
N GLN A 98 17.36 3.24 9.62
CA GLN A 98 16.44 3.41 8.50
C GLN A 98 17.02 2.80 7.22
N LYS A 99 18.26 3.14 6.88
CA LYS A 99 18.95 2.56 5.73
C LYS A 99 19.06 1.05 5.84
N LEU A 100 19.31 0.53 7.05
CA LEU A 100 19.34 -0.92 7.30
C LEU A 100 17.95 -1.58 7.08
N ARG A 101 16.87 -0.94 7.53
CA ARG A 101 15.49 -1.45 7.32
C ARG A 101 15.17 -1.53 5.82
N VAL A 102 15.41 -0.43 5.09
CA VAL A 102 15.16 -0.37 3.64
C VAL A 102 16.05 -1.39 2.89
N GLY A 103 17.34 -1.44 3.23
CA GLY A 103 18.26 -2.43 2.66
C GLY A 103 17.79 -3.87 2.90
N PHE A 104 17.37 -4.17 4.14
CA PHE A 104 16.82 -5.49 4.47
C PHE A 104 15.57 -5.83 3.63
N GLN A 105 14.63 -4.90 3.49
CA GLN A 105 13.41 -5.11 2.69
C GLN A 105 13.73 -5.41 1.22
N ASN A 106 14.64 -4.64 0.64
CA ASN A 106 15.08 -4.83 -0.76
C ASN A 106 15.77 -6.19 -0.96
N GLU A 107 16.73 -6.53 -0.11
CA GLU A 107 17.45 -7.80 -0.21
C GLU A 107 16.54 -9.00 0.09
N ALA A 108 15.63 -8.87 1.05
CA ALA A 108 14.62 -9.89 1.35
C ALA A 108 13.69 -10.12 0.14
N GLY A 109 13.23 -9.04 -0.50
CA GLY A 109 12.44 -9.12 -1.75
C GLY A 109 13.21 -9.85 -2.86
N GLN A 110 14.49 -9.52 -3.06
CA GLN A 110 15.32 -10.21 -4.05
C GLN A 110 15.52 -11.70 -3.73
N ILE A 111 15.58 -12.08 -2.44
CA ILE A 111 15.61 -13.50 -2.07
C ILE A 111 14.29 -14.16 -2.48
N VAL A 112 13.14 -13.57 -2.13
CA VAL A 112 11.82 -14.12 -2.46
C VAL A 112 11.66 -14.32 -3.96
N ASN A 113 11.96 -13.29 -4.76
CA ASN A 113 11.77 -13.29 -6.23
C ASN A 113 12.65 -14.32 -6.96
N ARG A 114 13.71 -14.84 -6.32
CA ARG A 114 14.50 -15.94 -6.90
C ARG A 114 13.79 -17.30 -6.85
N TYR A 115 12.83 -17.47 -5.95
CA TYR A 115 12.13 -18.74 -5.73
C TYR A 115 10.66 -18.68 -6.09
N ILE A 116 10.06 -17.51 -6.01
CA ILE A 116 8.68 -17.24 -6.37
C ILE A 116 8.74 -16.17 -7.48
N LYS A 117 8.49 -16.58 -8.72
CA LYS A 117 8.57 -15.68 -9.87
C LYS A 117 7.27 -14.90 -10.03
N ASP A 118 7.40 -13.62 -10.34
CA ASP A 118 6.27 -12.70 -10.41
C ASP A 118 5.25 -13.09 -11.49
N ASP A 119 5.67 -13.79 -12.55
CA ASP A 119 4.83 -14.27 -13.66
C ASP A 119 4.20 -15.65 -13.42
N GLU A 120 4.54 -16.31 -12.30
CA GLU A 120 4.07 -17.67 -11.98
C GLU A 120 3.06 -17.69 -10.82
N TYR A 121 2.75 -16.55 -10.19
CA TYR A 121 1.74 -16.48 -9.16
C TYR A 121 0.78 -15.31 -9.36
N GLY A 122 -0.44 -15.46 -8.88
CA GLY A 122 -1.40 -14.37 -8.82
C GLY A 122 -1.65 -13.92 -7.39
N TYR A 123 -2.33 -12.83 -7.23
CA TYR A 123 -2.90 -12.44 -5.94
C TYR A 123 -4.27 -11.80 -6.14
N THR A 124 -5.09 -11.79 -5.09
CA THR A 124 -6.30 -10.99 -5.09
C THR A 124 -6.55 -10.41 -3.71
N ILE A 125 -7.03 -9.19 -3.68
CA ILE A 125 -7.45 -8.51 -2.46
C ILE A 125 -8.96 -8.31 -2.53
N ILE A 126 -9.68 -8.76 -1.47
CA ILE A 126 -11.13 -8.71 -1.42
C ILE A 126 -11.54 -7.73 -0.33
N ALA A 127 -12.20 -6.65 -0.71
CA ALA A 127 -12.72 -5.67 0.23
C ALA A 127 -13.87 -6.24 1.07
N TYR A 128 -13.78 -6.11 2.38
CA TYR A 128 -14.75 -6.65 3.33
C TYR A 128 -15.04 -5.65 4.46
N PRO A 129 -16.27 -5.11 4.56
CA PRO A 129 -16.60 -4.13 5.58
C PRO A 129 -16.72 -4.76 6.97
N MET A 130 -16.28 -4.03 7.99
CA MET A 130 -16.45 -4.40 9.38
C MET A 130 -17.82 -3.95 9.91
N PRO A 131 -18.41 -4.65 10.91
CA PRO A 131 -19.69 -4.23 11.51
C PRO A 131 -19.68 -2.83 12.10
N GLU A 132 -18.51 -2.37 12.53
CA GLU A 132 -18.26 -1.06 13.13
C GLU A 132 -18.41 0.11 12.16
N ILE A 133 -18.49 -0.16 10.85
CA ILE A 133 -18.55 0.88 9.81
C ILE A 133 -19.79 1.79 9.95
N ASP A 134 -20.94 1.20 10.27
CA ASP A 134 -22.21 1.96 10.44
C ASP A 134 -23.30 1.05 11.04
N PRO A 135 -24.27 1.57 11.81
CA PRO A 135 -25.42 0.81 12.26
C PRO A 135 -26.24 0.11 11.15
N ARG A 136 -26.10 0.57 9.90
CA ARG A 136 -26.71 -0.05 8.73
C ARG A 136 -25.83 -1.11 8.08
N TYR A 137 -24.92 -1.71 8.81
CA TYR A 137 -23.93 -2.69 8.33
C TYR A 137 -24.52 -3.75 7.37
N GLU A 138 -25.65 -4.37 7.72
CA GLU A 138 -26.26 -5.40 6.85
C GLU A 138 -26.62 -4.89 5.45
N LYS A 139 -27.04 -3.63 5.33
CA LYS A 139 -27.32 -3.01 4.04
C LYS A 139 -26.03 -2.74 3.28
N ILE A 140 -25.03 -2.17 3.95
CA ILE A 140 -23.72 -1.89 3.37
C ILE A 140 -23.08 -3.20 2.91
N PHE A 141 -23.07 -4.23 3.74
CA PHE A 141 -22.53 -5.54 3.40
C PHE A 141 -23.17 -6.13 2.13
N ARG A 142 -24.51 -6.07 2.03
CA ARG A 142 -25.21 -6.56 0.83
C ARG A 142 -24.83 -5.78 -0.44
N GLU A 143 -24.63 -4.47 -0.36
CA GLU A 143 -24.18 -3.68 -1.51
C GLU A 143 -22.71 -4.01 -1.87
N ILE A 144 -21.84 -4.18 -0.89
CA ILE A 144 -20.45 -4.60 -1.12
C ILE A 144 -20.40 -5.97 -1.79
N VAL A 145 -21.20 -6.94 -1.35
CA VAL A 145 -21.27 -8.26 -2.02
C VAL A 145 -21.67 -8.12 -3.49
N LYS A 146 -22.65 -7.25 -3.81
CA LYS A 146 -23.04 -7.00 -5.21
C LYS A 146 -21.89 -6.40 -6.02
N ILE A 147 -21.15 -5.46 -5.44
CA ILE A 147 -20.00 -4.82 -6.09
C ILE A 147 -18.86 -5.83 -6.26
N ASN A 148 -18.62 -6.67 -5.26
CA ASN A 148 -17.60 -7.71 -5.32
C ASN A 148 -17.91 -8.84 -6.32
N THR A 149 -19.15 -8.93 -6.80
CA THR A 149 -19.61 -9.95 -7.76
C THR A 149 -19.93 -9.37 -9.14
N LEU A 150 -19.37 -8.21 -9.50
CA LEU A 150 -19.48 -7.64 -10.82
C LEU A 150 -18.86 -8.55 -11.90
N ASP A 151 -19.40 -8.46 -13.11
CA ASP A 151 -18.89 -9.19 -14.28
C ASP A 151 -17.49 -8.65 -14.67
N TYR A 152 -16.45 -9.38 -14.26
CA TYR A 152 -15.06 -8.94 -14.45
C TYR A 152 -14.67 -8.87 -15.92
N GLU A 153 -15.18 -9.74 -16.80
CA GLU A 153 -14.86 -9.69 -18.24
C GLU A 153 -15.43 -8.44 -18.90
N LYS A 154 -16.62 -8.03 -18.46
CA LYS A 154 -17.22 -6.76 -18.92
C LYS A 154 -16.41 -5.57 -18.45
N TYR A 155 -16.00 -5.56 -17.18
CA TYR A 155 -15.18 -4.49 -16.61
C TYR A 155 -13.80 -4.43 -17.25
N GLN A 156 -13.16 -5.56 -17.51
CA GLN A 156 -11.90 -5.63 -18.22
C GLN A 156 -11.96 -4.92 -19.59
N ARG A 157 -13.04 -5.15 -20.34
CA ARG A 157 -13.24 -4.45 -21.63
C ARG A 157 -13.46 -2.94 -21.45
N ILE A 158 -14.23 -2.53 -20.45
CA ILE A 158 -14.45 -1.11 -20.15
C ILE A 158 -13.14 -0.43 -19.76
N GLN A 159 -12.39 -1.06 -18.87
CA GLN A 159 -11.09 -0.57 -18.40
C GLN A 159 -10.08 -0.47 -19.55
N GLN A 160 -10.09 -1.41 -20.50
CA GLN A 160 -9.22 -1.37 -21.67
C GLN A 160 -9.47 -0.13 -22.53
N TYR A 161 -10.72 0.29 -22.74
CA TYR A 161 -11.00 1.56 -23.45
C TYR A 161 -10.43 2.78 -22.73
N LEU A 162 -10.40 2.76 -21.39
CA LEU A 162 -9.78 3.83 -20.61
C LEU A 162 -8.26 3.80 -20.77
N ILE A 163 -7.65 2.62 -20.73
CA ILE A 163 -6.21 2.43 -20.91
C ILE A 163 -5.79 2.93 -22.29
N ASP A 164 -6.48 2.48 -23.34
CA ASP A 164 -6.17 2.89 -24.71
C ASP A 164 -6.19 4.41 -24.88
N ALA A 165 -7.16 5.09 -24.25
CA ALA A 165 -7.24 6.54 -24.27
C ALA A 165 -6.15 7.24 -23.43
N LEU A 166 -5.76 6.65 -22.30
CA LEU A 166 -4.74 7.20 -21.40
C LEU A 166 -3.33 6.99 -21.98
N ASP A 167 -3.08 5.90 -22.68
CA ASP A 167 -1.79 5.60 -23.30
C ASP A 167 -1.45 6.52 -24.49
N GLU A 168 -2.45 7.20 -25.08
CA GLU A 168 -2.22 8.29 -26.05
C GLU A 168 -1.63 9.55 -25.40
N GLY A 169 -1.71 9.66 -24.05
CA GLY A 169 -1.26 10.81 -23.29
C GLY A 169 0.22 10.75 -22.89
N VAL A 170 0.81 11.90 -22.68
CA VAL A 170 2.17 12.05 -22.10
C VAL A 170 2.10 12.40 -20.62
N SER A 171 0.96 12.84 -20.14
CA SER A 171 0.71 13.19 -18.74
C SER A 171 -0.77 13.15 -18.42
N VAL A 172 -1.08 12.95 -17.15
CA VAL A 172 -2.42 13.08 -16.59
C VAL A 172 -2.47 14.32 -15.72
N HIS A 173 -3.47 15.19 -15.93
CA HIS A 173 -3.69 16.37 -15.10
C HIS A 173 -4.85 16.09 -14.13
N VAL A 174 -4.54 15.98 -12.85
CA VAL A 174 -5.51 15.72 -11.78
C VAL A 174 -5.92 17.05 -11.15
N LEU A 175 -7.22 17.36 -11.24
CA LEU A 175 -7.81 18.56 -10.66
C LEU A 175 -8.80 18.22 -9.57
N GLY A 176 -8.65 18.84 -8.42
CA GLY A 176 -9.60 18.76 -7.31
C GLY A 176 -10.93 19.44 -7.66
N LYS A 177 -11.99 19.08 -6.92
CA LYS A 177 -13.32 19.68 -7.05
C LYS A 177 -13.82 20.17 -5.68
N GLY A 178 -14.53 21.31 -5.69
CA GLY A 178 -15.04 21.92 -4.46
C GLY A 178 -13.90 22.45 -3.59
N GLU A 179 -13.79 21.97 -2.37
CA GLU A 179 -12.73 22.36 -1.42
C GLU A 179 -11.41 21.61 -1.62
N ASN A 180 -11.40 20.59 -2.47
CA ASN A 180 -10.17 19.86 -2.78
C ASN A 180 -9.26 20.69 -3.69
N ARG A 181 -8.06 20.97 -3.21
CA ARG A 181 -7.06 21.87 -3.83
C ARG A 181 -6.05 21.14 -4.72
N THR A 182 -6.32 19.89 -5.08
CA THR A 182 -5.42 19.14 -5.97
C THR A 182 -5.31 19.83 -7.32
N ASP A 183 -4.08 20.08 -7.73
CA ASP A 183 -3.69 20.55 -9.05
C ASP A 183 -2.33 19.89 -9.35
N LEU A 184 -2.38 18.67 -9.88
CA LEU A 184 -1.21 17.82 -10.03
C LEU A 184 -1.09 17.30 -11.46
N ARG A 185 0.04 17.61 -12.09
CA ARG A 185 0.41 17.02 -13.38
C ARG A 185 1.33 15.83 -13.14
N VAL A 186 0.84 14.65 -13.52
CA VAL A 186 1.54 13.38 -13.40
C VAL A 186 2.07 12.97 -14.77
N MET A 187 3.37 12.76 -14.88
CA MET A 187 4.00 12.37 -16.13
C MET A 187 3.94 10.86 -16.33
N LEU A 188 3.63 10.44 -17.55
CA LEU A 188 3.63 9.05 -17.96
C LEU A 188 4.97 8.68 -18.60
N HIS A 189 5.29 7.38 -18.60
CA HIS A 189 6.46 6.90 -19.34
C HIS A 189 6.21 6.96 -20.85
N HIS A 190 7.27 7.19 -21.61
CA HIS A 190 7.21 7.11 -23.06
C HIS A 190 7.08 5.65 -23.51
N LEU A 191 6.05 5.33 -24.29
CA LEU A 191 5.89 4.03 -24.91
C LEU A 191 6.69 3.99 -26.21
N ASN A 192 7.66 3.08 -26.32
CA ASN A 192 8.47 2.93 -27.53
C ASN A 192 7.73 2.18 -28.62
N ASP A 193 6.91 1.22 -28.25
CA ASP A 193 6.04 0.44 -29.15
C ASP A 193 4.61 0.39 -28.57
N PRO A 194 3.76 1.41 -28.83
CA PRO A 194 2.39 1.45 -28.29
C PRO A 194 1.50 0.27 -28.67
N ALA A 195 1.91 -0.53 -29.66
CA ALA A 195 1.18 -1.75 -30.02
C ALA A 195 1.47 -2.94 -29.08
N LYS A 196 2.51 -2.83 -28.24
CA LYS A 196 2.95 -3.92 -27.35
C LYS A 196 3.15 -3.46 -25.91
N GLU A 197 3.21 -2.17 -25.68
CA GLU A 197 3.48 -1.57 -24.38
C GLU A 197 2.27 -0.77 -23.92
N THR A 198 2.06 -0.72 -22.61
CA THR A 198 1.07 0.13 -21.97
C THR A 198 1.65 0.73 -20.70
N ASN A 199 1.20 1.91 -20.33
CA ASN A 199 1.51 2.53 -19.03
C ASN A 199 0.63 2.02 -17.91
N PHE A 200 -0.49 1.36 -18.23
CA PHE A 200 -1.54 1.09 -17.25
C PHE A 200 -1.81 -0.40 -17.10
N GLU A 201 -1.99 -0.80 -15.86
CA GLU A 201 -2.47 -2.14 -15.51
C GLU A 201 -4.00 -2.17 -15.56
N ASN A 202 -4.54 -3.20 -16.22
CA ASN A 202 -5.97 -3.47 -16.24
C ASN A 202 -6.33 -4.37 -15.07
N CYS A 203 -6.68 -3.75 -13.93
CA CYS A 203 -6.89 -4.43 -12.67
C CYS A 203 -8.24 -5.13 -12.65
N VAL A 204 -8.24 -6.45 -12.69
CA VAL A 204 -9.45 -7.29 -12.63
C VAL A 204 -9.43 -8.16 -11.36
N ALA A 205 -10.21 -9.22 -11.32
CA ALA A 205 -10.37 -10.05 -10.12
C ALA A 205 -9.12 -10.84 -9.69
N ASP A 206 -8.09 -10.88 -10.51
CA ASP A 206 -6.75 -11.38 -10.20
C ASP A 206 -5.88 -10.33 -9.46
N CYS A 207 -6.40 -9.15 -9.26
CA CYS A 207 -5.77 -8.04 -8.56
C CYS A 207 -6.63 -7.58 -7.38
N ASN A 208 -7.82 -7.02 -7.71
CA ASN A 208 -8.73 -6.44 -6.73
C ASN A 208 -10.17 -6.90 -6.92
N ILE A 209 -10.85 -7.13 -5.81
CA ILE A 209 -12.30 -7.31 -5.74
C ILE A 209 -12.85 -6.24 -4.77
N PRO A 210 -13.67 -5.30 -5.22
CA PRO A 210 -14.32 -5.22 -6.55
C PRO A 210 -13.35 -4.83 -7.67
N VAL A 211 -13.71 -5.25 -8.89
CA VAL A 211 -13.07 -4.79 -10.14
C VAL A 211 -13.47 -3.33 -10.43
N GLY A 212 -12.73 -2.64 -11.30
CA GLY A 212 -13.07 -1.27 -11.71
C GLY A 212 -11.91 -0.28 -11.56
N GLU A 213 -10.68 -0.77 -11.56
CA GLU A 213 -9.47 0.03 -11.42
C GLU A 213 -8.54 -0.14 -12.61
N VAL A 214 -7.94 0.96 -13.04
CA VAL A 214 -6.74 1.00 -13.87
C VAL A 214 -5.70 1.83 -13.15
N PHE A 215 -4.47 1.35 -13.04
CA PHE A 215 -3.41 2.07 -12.34
C PHE A 215 -2.11 2.10 -13.12
N THR A 216 -1.22 3.00 -12.76
CA THR A 216 0.10 3.16 -13.36
C THR A 216 1.14 3.50 -12.31
N SER A 217 2.39 3.16 -12.58
CA SER A 217 3.56 3.72 -11.90
C SER A 217 4.07 4.88 -12.74
N PRO A 218 3.80 6.14 -12.36
CA PRO A 218 4.13 7.29 -13.19
C PRO A 218 5.63 7.59 -13.23
N SER A 219 6.05 8.37 -14.22
CA SER A 219 7.39 8.96 -14.21
C SER A 219 7.50 10.01 -13.11
N LEU A 220 8.53 9.92 -12.27
CA LEU A 220 8.79 10.94 -11.26
C LEU A 220 9.22 12.25 -11.90
N THR A 221 10.14 12.17 -12.87
CA THR A 221 10.68 13.34 -13.58
C THR A 221 9.59 14.09 -14.31
N GLY A 222 9.44 15.36 -14.02
CA GLY A 222 8.42 16.25 -14.57
C GLY A 222 7.07 16.20 -13.83
N THR A 223 6.82 15.24 -12.95
CA THR A 223 5.61 15.21 -12.11
C THR A 223 5.67 16.33 -11.08
N THR A 224 4.70 17.26 -11.14
CA THR A 224 4.73 18.48 -10.33
C THR A 224 3.32 18.99 -10.03
N GLY A 225 3.16 19.69 -8.92
CA GLY A 225 1.91 20.29 -8.49
C GLY A 225 1.56 20.01 -7.04
N VAL A 226 0.29 20.11 -6.72
CA VAL A 226 -0.25 19.93 -5.37
C VAL A 226 -1.20 18.74 -5.34
N LEU A 227 -0.96 17.82 -4.42
CA LEU A 227 -1.89 16.78 -4.03
C LEU A 227 -2.54 17.18 -2.70
N HIS A 228 -3.86 17.32 -2.69
CA HIS A 228 -4.63 17.61 -1.49
C HIS A 228 -5.68 16.53 -1.25
N VAL A 229 -5.66 15.96 -0.05
CA VAL A 229 -6.62 14.92 0.36
C VAL A 229 -7.30 15.35 1.65
N THR A 230 -8.64 15.49 1.63
CA THR A 230 -9.42 15.97 2.77
C THR A 230 -9.39 15.02 3.97
N GLY A 231 -9.28 13.71 3.72
CA GLY A 231 -9.10 12.70 4.75
C GLY A 231 -8.65 11.38 4.14
N VAL A 232 -7.59 10.80 4.69
CA VAL A 232 -7.01 9.54 4.20
C VAL A 232 -6.33 8.77 5.34
N TYR A 233 -6.41 7.45 5.26
CA TYR A 233 -5.62 6.56 6.10
C TYR A 233 -4.37 6.13 5.34
N LEU A 234 -3.20 6.42 5.90
CA LEU A 234 -1.91 5.96 5.38
C LEU A 234 -1.19 5.20 6.51
N ASN A 235 -0.84 3.94 6.27
CA ASN A 235 -0.22 3.07 7.28
C ASN A 235 -1.00 3.04 8.61
N GLU A 236 -2.33 2.91 8.52
CA GLU A 236 -3.26 2.89 9.67
C GLU A 236 -3.41 4.24 10.41
N LEU A 237 -2.73 5.28 9.98
CA LEU A 237 -2.81 6.62 10.56
C LEU A 237 -3.72 7.51 9.72
N TYR A 238 -4.61 8.23 10.39
CA TYR A 238 -5.52 9.14 9.73
C TYR A 238 -4.86 10.52 9.52
N TYR A 239 -4.94 11.03 8.31
CA TYR A 239 -4.51 12.38 7.94
C TYR A 239 -5.72 13.22 7.54
N ARG A 240 -5.84 14.41 8.14
CA ARG A 240 -6.86 15.42 7.79
C ARG A 240 -6.21 16.51 6.94
N ASP A 241 -6.88 16.88 5.87
CA ASP A 241 -6.43 17.95 4.95
C ASP A 241 -4.94 17.82 4.57
N LEU A 242 -4.52 16.59 4.28
CA LEU A 242 -3.15 16.34 3.86
C LEU A 242 -2.86 17.05 2.56
N CYS A 243 -1.87 17.92 2.56
CA CYS A 243 -1.43 18.70 1.41
C CYS A 243 0.04 18.43 1.14
N LEU A 244 0.36 17.93 -0.05
CA LEU A 244 1.72 17.64 -0.49
C LEU A 244 2.01 18.44 -1.76
N THR A 245 3.09 19.20 -1.75
CA THR A 245 3.60 19.85 -2.96
C THR A 245 4.72 19.01 -3.55
N LEU A 246 4.60 18.67 -4.83
CA LEU A 246 5.58 17.90 -5.57
C LEU A 246 6.31 18.78 -6.58
N THR A 247 7.61 18.59 -6.71
CA THR A 247 8.44 19.17 -7.75
C THR A 247 9.33 18.07 -8.29
N ASP A 248 9.19 17.78 -9.56
CA ASP A 248 9.96 16.72 -10.24
C ASP A 248 9.86 15.36 -9.51
N GLY A 249 8.63 15.02 -9.08
CA GLY A 249 8.31 13.81 -8.35
C GLY A 249 8.71 13.78 -6.88
N MET A 250 9.36 14.84 -6.38
CA MET A 250 9.81 14.93 -4.98
C MET A 250 8.87 15.80 -4.16
N ILE A 251 8.55 15.37 -2.93
CA ILE A 251 7.79 16.19 -1.99
C ILE A 251 8.68 17.32 -1.48
N THR A 252 8.31 18.56 -1.80
CA THR A 252 9.06 19.79 -1.45
C THR A 252 8.38 20.61 -0.36
N ALA A 253 7.07 20.48 -0.19
CA ALA A 253 6.33 21.07 0.92
C ALA A 253 5.18 20.15 1.33
N TYR A 254 4.79 20.22 2.58
CA TYR A 254 3.75 19.36 3.16
C TYR A 254 3.10 20.02 4.37
N ASP A 255 1.82 19.69 4.59
CA ASP A 255 1.04 20.12 5.73
C ASP A 255 -0.17 19.18 5.94
N CYS A 256 -0.73 19.18 7.16
CA CYS A 256 -2.00 18.53 7.48
C CYS A 256 -2.70 19.27 8.63
N ALA A 257 -3.92 18.88 8.95
CA ALA A 257 -4.73 19.50 9.99
C ALA A 257 -5.06 18.55 11.16
N ASN A 258 -4.17 17.62 11.50
CA ASN A 258 -4.36 16.66 12.58
C ASN A 258 -4.28 17.31 13.96
N PHE A 259 -3.39 18.29 14.13
CA PHE A 259 -3.08 18.93 15.42
C PHE A 259 -3.25 20.44 15.32
N GLU A 260 -3.43 21.09 16.49
CA GLU A 260 -3.57 22.56 16.55
C GLU A 260 -2.27 23.29 16.19
N LYS A 261 -1.12 22.66 16.48
CA LYS A 261 0.19 23.28 16.23
C LYS A 261 0.75 22.80 14.89
N GLU A 262 1.18 23.73 14.07
CA GLU A 262 1.82 23.45 12.79
C GLU A 262 3.07 22.55 12.93
N GLU A 263 3.88 22.77 13.97
CA GLU A 263 5.07 21.94 14.24
C GLU A 263 4.72 20.46 14.49
N ASP A 264 3.61 20.20 15.21
CA ASP A 264 3.16 18.83 15.49
C ASP A 264 2.65 18.16 14.20
N ASN A 265 1.96 18.90 13.33
CA ASN A 265 1.53 18.43 12.01
C ASN A 265 2.73 18.07 11.11
N ARG A 266 3.74 18.92 11.06
CA ARG A 266 4.95 18.68 10.29
C ARG A 266 5.69 17.46 10.80
N THR A 267 5.92 17.38 12.10
CA THR A 267 6.56 16.22 12.74
C THR A 267 5.81 14.93 12.43
N TYR A 268 4.47 14.97 12.48
CA TYR A 268 3.63 13.81 12.17
C TYR A 268 3.81 13.31 10.73
N ILE A 269 3.88 14.21 9.75
CA ILE A 269 4.15 13.86 8.36
C ILE A 269 5.59 13.37 8.19
N GLU A 270 6.57 14.05 8.76
CA GLU A 270 7.98 13.70 8.67
C GLU A 270 8.27 12.30 9.21
N GLU A 271 7.74 11.99 10.39
CA GLU A 271 7.98 10.72 11.06
C GLU A 271 7.23 9.53 10.47
N ASN A 272 6.10 9.76 9.83
CA ASN A 272 5.21 8.67 9.42
C ASN A 272 5.06 8.52 7.90
N LEU A 273 5.27 9.59 7.14
CA LEU A 273 5.14 9.58 5.68
C LEU A 273 6.49 9.78 4.98
N LEU A 274 7.17 10.90 5.24
CA LEU A 274 8.41 11.24 4.54
C LEU A 274 9.59 10.40 4.99
N TYR A 275 9.53 9.84 6.18
CA TYR A 275 10.51 8.91 6.68
C TYR A 275 10.70 7.70 5.78
N HIS A 276 9.63 7.23 5.18
CA HIS A 276 9.63 6.09 4.27
C HIS A 276 9.73 6.50 2.81
N HIS A 277 9.21 7.67 2.43
CA HIS A 277 9.01 8.06 1.03
C HIS A 277 9.19 9.56 0.84
N ARG A 278 10.29 9.96 0.24
CA ARG A 278 10.44 11.33 -0.28
C ARG A 278 9.80 11.50 -1.67
N THR A 279 9.33 10.40 -2.24
CA THR A 279 8.61 10.35 -3.52
C THR A 279 7.26 9.72 -3.28
N VAL A 280 6.22 10.24 -3.90
CA VAL A 280 4.90 9.58 -3.90
C VAL A 280 4.92 8.51 -4.98
N SER A 281 5.07 7.26 -4.57
CA SER A 281 4.78 6.09 -5.41
C SER A 281 3.33 5.68 -5.15
N TYR A 282 2.58 5.41 -6.21
CA TYR A 282 1.16 5.08 -6.15
C TYR A 282 0.84 3.84 -5.30
N THR A 283 1.79 2.93 -5.13
CA THR A 283 1.64 1.69 -4.35
C THR A 283 1.37 1.88 -2.85
N HIS A 284 1.31 3.12 -2.36
CA HIS A 284 1.09 3.42 -0.93
C HIS A 284 -0.08 4.36 -0.66
N LEU A 285 -0.85 4.73 -1.69
CA LEU A 285 -2.02 5.62 -1.57
C LEU A 285 -3.36 4.90 -1.79
N THR A 286 -3.35 3.59 -1.92
CA THR A 286 -4.56 2.74 -1.98
C THR A 286 -4.85 2.07 -0.66
#